data_7eed3d18d49dae0bf2e74d31e64822de
#
_entry.id   7eed3d18d49dae0bf2e74d31e64822de
#
_cell.length_a   1.000
_cell.length_b   1.000
_cell.length_c   1.000
_cell.angle_alpha   90.00
_cell.angle_beta   90.00
_cell.angle_gamma   90.00
#
_symmetry.space_group_name_H-M   'P 1'
#
loop_
_entity.id
_entity.type
_entity.pdbx_description
1 polymer ?
#
loop_
_entity_poly.entity_id
_entity_poly.type
_entity_poly.pdbx_seq_one_letter_code
_entity_poly.pdbx_strand_id
1 'polypeptide(L)'
;VEAEAAGSKPEVDSLEVKEEKPAPDISARLGSPRKVLARRRRYLLGGRPVEFAVSYIPLDLARGTQIAEPNPGPGGIYARLEELGHRLDHFDEEVRARMPSPAEVKTLRLSSGVPVISLFRTAYDTEGRAVEVCDTVMAADAYVLAYQLPAD
;
A
#
# COMPACT_ATOMS: atom_id res chain seq x y z
N VAL A 1 3.14 10.04 -5.36
CA VAL A 1 2.47 11.09 -4.58
C VAL A 1 1.70 10.43 -3.44
N GLU A 2 1.97 10.83 -2.22
CA GLU A 2 1.26 10.33 -1.06
C GLU A 2 0.05 11.22 -0.78
N ALA A 3 -1.06 10.58 -0.41
CA ALA A 3 -2.21 11.30 0.09
C ALA A 3 -1.90 11.79 1.50
N GLU A 4 -2.04 13.08 1.72
CA GLU A 4 -1.88 13.66 3.05
C GLU A 4 -3.27 13.92 3.66
N ALA A 5 -3.48 13.44 4.87
CA ALA A 5 -4.64 13.82 5.65
C ALA A 5 -4.45 15.26 6.13
N ALA A 6 -5.49 16.07 6.02
CA ALA A 6 -5.41 17.51 6.30
C ALA A 6 -4.87 17.79 7.71
N GLY A 7 -3.64 18.30 7.79
CA GLY A 7 -3.08 18.95 8.96
C GLY A 7 -2.51 18.06 10.06
N SER A 8 -2.50 16.71 9.94
CA SER A 8 -1.96 15.83 10.98
C SER A 8 -1.38 14.55 10.40
N LYS A 9 -0.40 13.98 11.08
CA LYS A 9 0.26 12.74 10.69
C LYS A 9 -0.55 11.54 11.21
N PRO A 10 -0.94 10.58 10.36
CA PRO A 10 -1.65 9.38 10.80
C PRO A 10 -0.79 8.49 11.68
N GLU A 11 -1.44 7.79 12.61
CA GLU A 11 -0.81 6.79 13.47
C GLU A 11 -1.23 5.38 13.03
N VAL A 12 -0.29 4.44 13.05
CA VAL A 12 -0.58 3.03 12.78
C VAL A 12 -1.10 2.37 14.06
N ASP A 13 -2.28 1.75 13.99
CA ASP A 13 -2.86 1.07 15.15
C ASP A 13 -2.96 -0.44 15.00
N SER A 14 -2.69 -0.96 13.80
CA SER A 14 -2.62 -2.39 13.60
C SER A 14 -1.57 -2.71 12.53
N LEU A 15 -0.85 -3.81 12.74
CA LEU A 15 0.16 -4.28 11.81
C LEU A 15 0.15 -5.80 11.81
N GLU A 16 0.02 -6.39 10.62
CA GLU A 16 0.15 -7.82 10.41
C GLU A 16 1.13 -8.06 9.26
N VAL A 17 2.08 -8.96 9.46
CA VAL A 17 3.02 -9.40 8.43
C VAL A 17 2.86 -10.89 8.25
N LYS A 18 2.53 -11.33 7.04
CA LYS A 18 2.17 -12.73 6.78
C LYS A 18 2.59 -13.16 5.37
N GLU A 19 3.12 -14.38 5.28
CA GLU A 19 3.32 -15.03 3.98
C GLU A 19 1.99 -15.61 3.50
N GLU A 20 1.64 -15.37 2.25
CA GLU A 20 0.38 -15.88 1.69
C GLU A 20 0.44 -16.04 0.18
N LYS A 21 -0.53 -16.78 -0.34
CA LYS A 21 -0.74 -16.88 -1.79
C LYS A 21 -1.41 -15.59 -2.27
N PRO A 22 -0.91 -14.95 -3.33
CA PRO A 22 -1.50 -13.70 -3.80
C PRO A 22 -2.88 -13.92 -4.43
N ALA A 23 -3.80 -12.98 -4.19
CA ALA A 23 -5.06 -12.91 -4.90
C ALA A 23 -4.80 -12.64 -6.40
N PRO A 24 -5.72 -13.03 -7.32
CA PRO A 24 -5.49 -12.91 -8.75
C PRO A 24 -5.15 -11.49 -9.24
N ASP A 25 -5.78 -10.46 -8.69
CA ASP A 25 -5.53 -9.07 -9.06
C ASP A 25 -4.13 -8.59 -8.62
N ILE A 26 -3.66 -9.03 -7.46
CA ILE A 26 -2.31 -8.76 -6.98
C ILE A 26 -1.30 -9.54 -7.80
N SER A 27 -1.56 -10.83 -8.02
CA SER A 27 -0.68 -11.70 -8.82
C SER A 27 -0.45 -11.14 -10.22
N ALA A 28 -1.50 -10.65 -10.87
CA ALA A 28 -1.40 -10.07 -12.22
C ALA A 28 -0.47 -8.85 -12.25
N ARG A 29 -0.47 -8.04 -11.19
CA ARG A 29 0.37 -6.84 -11.10
C ARG A 29 1.82 -7.14 -10.71
N LEU A 30 2.07 -8.28 -10.04
CA LEU A 30 3.41 -8.65 -9.55
C LEU A 30 4.15 -9.67 -10.40
N GLY A 31 3.65 -9.99 -11.61
CA GLY A 31 4.30 -10.98 -12.48
C GLY A 31 4.10 -12.41 -12.02
N SER A 32 2.97 -12.72 -11.40
CA SER A 32 2.54 -14.06 -11.00
C SER A 32 3.49 -14.78 -10.03
N PRO A 33 3.89 -14.17 -8.91
CA PRO A 33 4.70 -14.87 -7.92
C PRO A 33 3.89 -15.98 -7.25
N ARG A 34 4.56 -17.07 -6.84
CA ARG A 34 3.87 -18.16 -6.13
C ARG A 34 3.35 -17.73 -4.76
N LYS A 35 4.15 -16.95 -4.06
CA LYS A 35 3.81 -16.41 -2.74
C LYS A 35 4.29 -14.99 -2.59
N VAL A 36 3.61 -14.26 -1.72
CA VAL A 36 3.95 -12.89 -1.36
C VAL A 36 4.09 -12.77 0.14
N LEU A 37 4.82 -11.75 0.57
CA LEU A 37 4.74 -11.22 1.91
C LEU A 37 3.71 -10.10 1.87
N ALA A 38 2.67 -10.22 2.70
CA ALA A 38 1.65 -9.18 2.86
C ALA A 38 1.87 -8.44 4.17
N ARG A 39 1.96 -7.13 4.08
CA ARG A 39 2.13 -6.25 5.24
C ARG A 39 0.87 -5.39 5.35
N ARG A 40 -0.01 -5.73 6.30
CA ARG A 40 -1.29 -5.04 6.52
C ARG A 40 -1.16 -4.03 7.63
N ARG A 41 -1.69 -2.84 7.41
CA ARG A 41 -1.65 -1.77 8.41
C ARG A 41 -2.87 -0.86 8.29
N ARG A 42 -3.33 -0.39 9.45
CA ARG A 42 -4.42 0.57 9.52
C ARG A 42 -3.91 1.86 10.13
N TYR A 43 -4.31 2.97 9.57
CA TYR A 43 -3.91 4.29 10.03
C TYR A 43 -5.09 5.03 10.64
N LEU A 44 -4.83 5.67 11.78
CA LEU A 44 -5.78 6.52 12.48
C LEU A 44 -5.35 7.98 12.38
N LEU A 45 -6.32 8.86 12.33
CA LEU A 45 -6.13 10.30 12.41
C LEU A 45 -7.03 10.83 13.53
N GLY A 46 -6.44 11.31 14.62
CA GLY A 46 -7.22 11.75 15.79
C GLY A 46 -8.14 10.65 16.33
N GLY A 47 -7.69 9.40 16.37
CA GLY A 47 -8.47 8.25 16.82
C GLY A 47 -9.45 7.69 15.79
N ARG A 48 -9.61 8.33 14.64
CA ARG A 48 -10.49 7.87 13.56
C ARG A 48 -9.71 7.03 12.55
N PRO A 49 -10.14 5.79 12.22
CA PRO A 49 -9.53 5.06 11.11
C PRO A 49 -9.78 5.78 9.79
N VAL A 50 -8.72 6.03 9.02
CA VAL A 50 -8.83 6.78 7.76
C VAL A 50 -8.26 6.02 6.57
N GLU A 51 -7.38 5.04 6.81
CA GLU A 51 -6.70 4.31 5.74
C GLU A 51 -6.40 2.89 6.18
N PHE A 52 -6.57 1.96 5.25
CA PHE A 52 -6.10 0.58 5.39
C PHE A 52 -5.24 0.26 4.17
N ALA A 53 -4.00 -0.14 4.40
CA ALA A 53 -3.04 -0.39 3.34
C ALA A 53 -2.42 -1.78 3.48
N VAL A 54 -2.24 -2.44 2.34
CA VAL A 54 -1.53 -3.72 2.27
C VAL A 54 -0.43 -3.61 1.24
N SER A 55 0.81 -3.82 1.67
CA SER A 55 1.94 -3.95 0.74
C SER A 55 2.19 -5.42 0.47
N TYR A 56 2.25 -5.79 -0.80
CA TYR A 56 2.55 -7.13 -1.25
C TYR A 56 3.89 -7.14 -1.95
N ILE A 57 4.81 -7.96 -1.45
CA ILE A 57 6.16 -8.09 -2.00
C ILE A 57 6.38 -9.56 -2.39
N PRO A 58 6.91 -9.86 -3.58
CA PRO A 58 7.26 -11.24 -3.91
C PRO A 58 8.12 -11.87 -2.81
N LEU A 59 7.76 -13.06 -2.37
CA LEU A 59 8.39 -13.67 -1.20
C LEU A 59 9.89 -13.92 -1.39
N ASP A 60 10.32 -14.20 -2.62
CA ASP A 60 11.74 -14.39 -2.94
C ASP A 60 12.58 -13.14 -2.66
N LEU A 61 11.97 -11.93 -2.69
CA LEU A 61 12.65 -10.68 -2.34
C LEU A 61 12.64 -10.39 -0.84
N ALA A 62 11.65 -10.89 -0.14
CA ALA A 62 11.38 -10.48 1.24
C ALA A 62 11.82 -11.49 2.29
N ARG A 63 11.80 -12.80 1.97
CA ARG A 63 12.08 -13.86 2.93
C ARG A 63 13.50 -13.74 3.47
N GLY A 64 13.62 -13.79 4.80
CA GLY A 64 14.91 -13.72 5.47
C GLY A 64 15.55 -12.33 5.48
N THR A 65 14.80 -11.31 5.08
CA THR A 65 15.27 -9.92 5.07
C THR A 65 14.51 -9.08 6.11
N GLN A 66 14.97 -7.85 6.32
CA GLN A 66 14.28 -6.91 7.21
C GLN A 66 12.90 -6.48 6.69
N ILE A 67 12.62 -6.70 5.40
CA ILE A 67 11.28 -6.46 4.84
C ILE A 67 10.23 -7.32 5.54
N ALA A 68 10.62 -8.52 6.00
CA ALA A 68 9.72 -9.44 6.71
C ALA A 68 9.52 -9.09 8.18
N GLU A 69 10.28 -8.13 8.72
CA GLU A 69 10.16 -7.73 10.11
C GLU A 69 9.03 -6.72 10.29
N PRO A 70 8.39 -6.67 11.49
CA PRO A 70 7.37 -5.66 11.78
C PRO A 70 7.86 -4.24 11.52
N ASN A 71 9.08 -3.91 11.94
CA ASN A 71 9.74 -2.65 11.63
C ASN A 71 10.81 -2.89 10.57
N PRO A 72 10.61 -2.41 9.32
CA PRO A 72 11.57 -2.62 8.25
C PRO A 72 12.80 -1.70 8.34
N GLY A 73 12.87 -0.84 9.35
CA GLY A 73 13.98 0.07 9.55
C GLY A 73 13.82 1.42 8.84
N PRO A 74 14.80 2.32 9.04
CA PRO A 74 14.76 3.66 8.43
C PRO A 74 14.65 3.60 6.91
N GLY A 75 13.77 4.41 6.33
CA GLY A 75 13.51 4.44 4.90
C GLY A 75 12.52 3.38 4.42
N GLY A 76 12.08 2.47 5.30
CA GLY A 76 11.05 1.50 5.03
C GLY A 76 11.41 0.43 4.00
N ILE A 77 10.39 -0.15 3.39
CA ILE A 77 10.51 -1.24 2.43
C ILE A 77 11.35 -0.82 1.22
N TYR A 78 11.17 0.37 0.70
CA TYR A 78 11.88 0.83 -0.50
C TYR A 78 13.38 0.94 -0.28
N ALA A 79 13.81 1.42 0.89
CA ALA A 79 15.22 1.45 1.22
C ALA A 79 15.81 0.03 1.28
N ARG A 80 15.05 -0.93 1.82
CA ARG A 80 15.50 -2.33 1.86
C ARG A 80 15.59 -2.94 0.47
N LEU A 81 14.63 -2.66 -0.41
CA LEU A 81 14.67 -3.13 -1.79
C LEU A 81 15.90 -2.58 -2.52
N GLU A 82 16.23 -1.32 -2.34
CA GLU A 82 17.42 -0.72 -2.94
C GLU A 82 18.72 -1.35 -2.42
N GLU A 83 18.81 -1.59 -1.11
CA GLU A 83 19.95 -2.29 -0.51
C GLU A 83 20.14 -3.70 -1.07
N LEU A 84 19.04 -4.36 -1.43
CA LEU A 84 19.06 -5.70 -2.03
C LEU A 84 19.34 -5.69 -3.54
N GLY A 85 19.58 -4.52 -4.12
CA GLY A 85 19.89 -4.38 -5.55
C GLY A 85 18.69 -4.08 -6.44
N HIS A 86 17.51 -3.83 -5.86
CA HIS A 86 16.31 -3.49 -6.62
C HIS A 86 16.06 -1.99 -6.56
N ARG A 87 16.83 -1.24 -7.33
CA ARG A 87 16.70 0.21 -7.42
C ARG A 87 15.36 0.55 -8.09
N LEU A 88 14.57 1.40 -7.46
CA LEU A 88 13.27 1.79 -7.98
C LEU A 88 13.42 2.73 -9.17
N ASP A 89 12.62 2.49 -10.21
CA ASP A 89 12.61 3.27 -11.44
C ASP A 89 11.35 4.13 -11.53
N HIS A 90 10.18 3.51 -11.41
CA HIS A 90 8.91 4.21 -11.55
C HIS A 90 7.78 3.50 -10.80
N PHE A 91 6.68 4.22 -10.67
CA PHE A 91 5.43 3.71 -10.08
C PHE A 91 4.30 3.83 -11.09
N ASP A 92 3.45 2.81 -11.12
CA ASP A 92 2.12 2.94 -11.73
C ASP A 92 1.11 3.14 -10.63
N GLU A 93 0.19 4.07 -10.79
CA GLU A 93 -0.90 4.27 -9.85
C GLU A 93 -2.24 4.17 -10.56
N GLU A 94 -3.15 3.38 -9.97
CA GLU A 94 -4.53 3.25 -10.42
C GLU A 94 -5.42 3.75 -9.30
N VAL A 95 -6.20 4.79 -9.56
CA VAL A 95 -7.09 5.42 -8.58
C VAL A 95 -8.53 5.14 -8.97
N ARG A 96 -9.31 4.67 -8.00
CA ARG A 96 -10.73 4.41 -8.18
C ARG A 96 -11.53 4.97 -7.03
N ALA A 97 -12.63 5.64 -7.34
CA ALA A 97 -13.63 6.03 -6.36
C ALA A 97 -14.77 5.02 -6.42
N ARG A 98 -15.18 4.51 -5.26
CA ARG A 98 -16.27 3.52 -5.18
C ARG A 98 -16.90 3.52 -3.80
N MET A 99 -18.02 2.86 -3.68
CA MET A 99 -18.60 2.59 -2.37
C MET A 99 -17.82 1.48 -1.67
N PRO A 100 -17.73 1.54 -0.34
CA PRO A 100 -16.99 0.53 0.41
C PRO A 100 -17.72 -0.80 0.48
N SER A 101 -16.96 -1.88 0.58
CA SER A 101 -17.50 -3.19 0.97
C SER A 101 -17.89 -3.18 2.44
N PRO A 102 -18.75 -4.15 2.89
CA PRO A 102 -19.08 -4.27 4.30
C PRO A 102 -17.86 -4.42 5.22
N ALA A 103 -16.83 -5.16 4.77
CA ALA A 103 -15.61 -5.33 5.52
C ALA A 103 -14.84 -4.00 5.66
N GLU A 104 -14.81 -3.19 4.62
CA GLU A 104 -14.16 -1.87 4.65
C GLU A 104 -14.90 -0.89 5.55
N VAL A 105 -16.23 -0.91 5.51
CA VAL A 105 -17.05 -0.10 6.42
C VAL A 105 -16.69 -0.41 7.87
N LYS A 106 -16.54 -1.70 8.20
CA LYS A 106 -16.18 -2.13 9.55
C LYS A 106 -14.74 -1.73 9.90
N THR A 107 -13.79 -1.99 9.03
CA THR A 107 -12.36 -1.69 9.27
C THR A 107 -12.12 -0.20 9.45
N LEU A 108 -12.74 0.62 8.62
CA LEU A 108 -12.55 2.08 8.64
C LEU A 108 -13.63 2.81 9.44
N ARG A 109 -14.59 2.09 10.03
CA ARG A 109 -15.71 2.67 10.78
C ARG A 109 -16.39 3.79 10.00
N LEU A 110 -16.71 3.53 8.73
CA LEU A 110 -17.28 4.53 7.85
C LEU A 110 -18.73 4.81 8.19
N SER A 111 -19.10 6.09 8.14
CA SER A 111 -20.50 6.48 8.21
C SER A 111 -21.23 6.09 6.93
N SER A 112 -22.56 5.95 7.02
CA SER A 112 -23.40 5.63 5.87
C SER A 112 -23.19 6.64 4.74
N GLY A 113 -23.01 6.14 3.51
CA GLY A 113 -22.87 6.97 2.33
C GLY A 113 -21.48 7.54 2.05
N VAL A 114 -20.48 7.26 2.91
CA VAL A 114 -19.11 7.73 2.68
C VAL A 114 -18.41 6.79 1.69
N PRO A 115 -17.95 7.30 0.54
CA PRO A 115 -17.19 6.50 -0.40
C PRO A 115 -15.75 6.28 0.05
N VAL A 116 -15.06 5.37 -0.62
CA VAL A 116 -13.62 5.16 -0.45
C VAL A 116 -12.88 5.52 -1.73
N ILE A 117 -11.63 5.91 -1.58
CA ILE A 117 -10.66 5.99 -2.65
C ILE A 117 -9.79 4.74 -2.57
N SER A 118 -9.77 3.98 -3.65
CA SER A 118 -8.94 2.79 -3.79
C SER A 118 -7.75 3.13 -4.66
N LEU A 119 -6.55 2.94 -4.13
CA LEU A 119 -5.29 3.25 -4.83
C LEU A 119 -4.44 1.99 -4.90
N PHE A 120 -4.15 1.53 -6.12
CA PHE A 120 -3.12 0.51 -6.34
C PHE A 120 -1.87 1.19 -6.86
N ARG A 121 -0.77 1.06 -6.14
CA ARG A 121 0.53 1.53 -6.59
C ARG A 121 1.43 0.33 -6.82
N THR A 122 1.94 0.19 -8.05
CA THR A 122 2.94 -0.84 -8.38
C THR A 122 4.29 -0.18 -8.52
N ALA A 123 5.28 -0.66 -7.78
CA ALA A 123 6.67 -0.19 -7.85
C ALA A 123 7.46 -1.11 -8.77
N TYR A 124 8.17 -0.53 -9.73
CA TYR A 124 9.03 -1.26 -10.67
C TYR A 124 10.49 -0.87 -10.44
N ASP A 125 11.37 -1.86 -10.49
CA ASP A 125 12.81 -1.60 -10.44
C ASP A 125 13.37 -1.20 -11.82
N THR A 126 14.66 -0.89 -11.87
CA THR A 126 15.34 -0.49 -13.11
C THR A 126 15.43 -1.60 -14.16
N GLU A 127 15.16 -2.83 -13.80
CA GLU A 127 15.11 -3.98 -14.72
C GLU A 127 13.69 -4.28 -15.21
N GLY A 128 12.72 -3.45 -14.83
CA GLY A 128 11.33 -3.62 -15.22
C GLY A 128 10.55 -4.64 -14.40
N ARG A 129 11.12 -5.14 -13.31
CA ARG A 129 10.43 -6.08 -12.42
C ARG A 129 9.52 -5.33 -11.46
N ALA A 130 8.28 -5.79 -11.30
CA ALA A 130 7.38 -5.32 -10.27
C ALA A 130 7.85 -5.89 -8.92
N VAL A 131 8.21 -5.02 -7.98
CA VAL A 131 8.79 -5.41 -6.69
C VAL A 131 7.85 -5.18 -5.50
N GLU A 132 6.81 -4.39 -5.68
CA GLU A 132 5.77 -4.20 -4.67
C GLU A 132 4.48 -3.76 -5.33
N VAL A 133 3.35 -4.23 -4.79
CA VAL A 133 2.04 -3.62 -5.03
C VAL A 133 1.52 -3.17 -3.67
N CYS A 134 1.16 -1.90 -3.55
CA CYS A 134 0.48 -1.37 -2.38
C CYS A 134 -0.99 -1.15 -2.72
N ASP A 135 -1.87 -1.87 -2.02
CA ASP A 135 -3.32 -1.73 -2.13
C ASP A 135 -3.79 -0.90 -0.95
N THR A 136 -4.23 0.32 -1.22
CA THR A 136 -4.63 1.28 -0.21
C THR A 136 -6.11 1.64 -0.38
N VAL A 137 -6.86 1.58 0.72
CA VAL A 137 -8.25 2.03 0.76
C VAL A 137 -8.35 3.17 1.77
N MET A 138 -8.85 4.31 1.31
CA MET A 138 -8.91 5.54 2.09
C MET A 138 -10.35 6.00 2.23
N ALA A 139 -10.71 6.48 3.43
CA ALA A 139 -11.97 7.20 3.62
C ALA A 139 -11.94 8.47 2.75
N ALA A 140 -12.88 8.61 1.81
CA ALA A 140 -12.81 9.68 0.81
C ALA A 140 -12.98 11.08 1.42
N ASP A 141 -13.63 11.19 2.59
CA ASP A 141 -13.79 12.46 3.27
C ASP A 141 -12.57 12.88 4.10
N ALA A 142 -11.53 12.03 4.18
CA ALA A 142 -10.32 12.28 4.95
C ALA A 142 -9.10 12.62 4.09
N TYR A 143 -9.16 12.43 2.76
CA TYR A 143 -8.00 12.54 1.90
C TYR A 143 -8.25 13.35 0.64
N VAL A 144 -7.18 14.00 0.19
CA VAL A 144 -7.08 14.62 -1.13
C VAL A 144 -5.86 14.02 -1.82
N LEU A 145 -6.04 13.51 -3.04
CA LEU A 145 -4.92 13.10 -3.88
C LEU A 145 -4.55 14.28 -4.77
N ALA A 146 -3.31 14.74 -4.63
CA ALA A 146 -2.81 15.90 -5.38
C ALA A 146 -1.62 15.48 -6.24
N TYR A 147 -1.65 15.87 -7.50
CA TYR A 147 -0.60 15.54 -8.46
C TYR A 147 -0.13 16.80 -9.17
N GLN A 148 1.16 16.86 -9.42
CA GLN A 148 1.75 17.85 -10.30
C GLN A 148 2.34 17.10 -11.49
N LEU A 149 1.75 17.31 -12.67
CA LEU A 149 2.14 16.60 -13.88
C LEU A 149 2.84 17.56 -14.84
N PRO A 150 3.89 17.11 -15.57
CA PRO A 150 4.49 17.93 -16.59
C PRO A 150 3.50 18.19 -17.73
N ALA A 151 3.54 19.40 -18.30
CA ALA A 151 2.77 19.74 -19.51
C ALA A 151 3.67 19.50 -20.72
N ASP A 152 3.35 18.53 -21.51
CA ASP A 152 4.15 18.16 -22.71
C ASP A 152 3.89 19.08 -23.88
#